data_af97fd0311c081c223cfd66e5ef95e6f
#
_entry.id   af97fd0311c081c223cfd66e5ef95e6f
#
_cell.length_a   1.000
_cell.length_b   1.000
_cell.length_c   1.000
_cell.angle_alpha   90.00
_cell.angle_beta   90.00
_cell.angle_gamma   90.00
#
_symmetry.space_group_name_H-M   'P 1'
#
loop_
_entity.id
_entity.type
_entity.pdbx_description
1 polymer ?
#
loop_
_entity_poly.entity_id
_entity_poly.type
_entity_poly.pdbx_seq_one_letter_code
_entity_poly.pdbx_strand_id
1 'polypeptide(L)'
;GGAIKDRGALTIETPEHMKARYNVLAFVNHEVTRIDKVNKTVEVKDLRDGTVKIDHYDRLILCPGAASIKVAPEEGRVFGLRNIEDADRMLSFIESKRPHSAIVVGGGFIGLETLENLAMRGIEVTLIEGSNHILPNLDEDMARIPEGIMRQGGIKVLTGVRVREISQGGDSVTAHTDLGDLQADMLVQSIGVRPASTLAKDALMGIEEKGSIKVDYLQEVEKDVYALGDATSRPDFFSDNRAYVALA
;
A
#
# COMPACT_ATOMS: atom_id res chain seq x y z
N GLY A 1 1.70 -16.41 -1.57
CA GLY A 1 2.49 -17.45 -2.20
C GLY A 1 2.39 -18.86 -1.61
N GLY A 2 2.08 -19.06 -0.33
CA GLY A 2 2.06 -20.39 0.31
C GLY A 2 3.41 -20.84 0.87
N ALA A 3 4.44 -19.99 0.83
CA ALA A 3 5.73 -20.26 1.46
C ALA A 3 5.62 -20.28 2.99
N ILE A 4 4.83 -19.37 3.56
CA ILE A 4 4.53 -19.33 4.98
C ILE A 4 3.15 -19.95 5.18
N LYS A 5 3.11 -21.13 5.80
CA LYS A 5 1.86 -21.91 6.01
C LYS A 5 1.12 -21.49 7.27
N ASP A 6 1.86 -21.04 8.27
CA ASP A 6 1.29 -20.59 9.54
C ASP A 6 1.04 -19.08 9.49
N ARG A 7 -0.24 -18.69 9.55
CA ARG A 7 -0.64 -17.28 9.59
C ARG A 7 -0.03 -16.54 10.78
N GLY A 8 0.15 -17.22 11.92
CA GLY A 8 0.78 -16.64 13.13
C GLY A 8 2.23 -16.21 12.89
N ALA A 9 2.94 -16.92 12.00
CA ALA A 9 4.32 -16.59 11.64
C ALA A 9 4.45 -15.27 10.82
N LEU A 10 3.35 -14.71 10.33
CA LEU A 10 3.31 -13.40 9.69
C LEU A 10 3.30 -12.25 10.70
N THR A 11 2.97 -12.53 11.97
CA THR A 11 2.99 -11.53 13.04
C THR A 11 4.38 -11.50 13.67
N ILE A 12 5.20 -10.54 13.27
CA ILE A 12 6.60 -10.43 13.70
C ILE A 12 6.70 -9.96 15.15
N GLU A 13 5.82 -9.04 15.56
CA GLU A 13 5.82 -8.44 16.90
C GLU A 13 4.42 -8.45 17.52
N THR A 14 4.36 -8.66 18.83
CA THR A 14 3.13 -8.53 19.62
C THR A 14 3.28 -7.43 20.69
N PRO A 15 2.18 -6.88 21.23
CA PRO A 15 2.24 -5.92 22.33
C PRO A 15 3.06 -6.41 23.53
N GLU A 16 2.91 -7.70 23.88
CA GLU A 16 3.63 -8.34 24.97
C GLU A 16 5.12 -8.41 24.71
N HIS A 17 5.53 -8.78 23.48
CA HIS A 17 6.93 -8.85 23.08
C HIS A 17 7.56 -7.45 23.04
N MET A 18 6.86 -6.45 22.50
CA MET A 18 7.28 -5.05 22.51
C MET A 18 7.51 -4.55 23.95
N LYS A 19 6.61 -4.89 24.88
CA LYS A 19 6.78 -4.53 26.29
C LYS A 19 7.96 -5.25 26.91
N ALA A 20 8.10 -6.56 26.70
CA ALA A 20 9.12 -7.37 27.36
C ALA A 20 10.55 -7.03 26.85
N ARG A 21 10.69 -6.82 25.52
CA ARG A 21 11.99 -6.61 24.89
C ARG A 21 12.45 -5.17 24.87
N TYR A 22 11.54 -4.23 24.62
CA TYR A 22 11.87 -2.83 24.39
C TYR A 22 11.31 -1.87 25.45
N ASN A 23 10.52 -2.37 26.42
CA ASN A 23 9.77 -1.59 27.38
C ASN A 23 8.82 -0.57 26.70
N VAL A 24 8.29 -0.91 25.52
CA VAL A 24 7.33 -0.11 24.77
C VAL A 24 5.92 -0.62 25.03
N LEU A 25 4.99 0.28 25.38
CA LEU A 25 3.58 -0.01 25.49
C LEU A 25 2.94 0.16 24.09
N ALA A 26 2.51 -0.92 23.48
CA ALA A 26 1.79 -0.90 22.21
C ALA A 26 0.29 -1.10 22.47
N PHE A 27 -0.51 -0.18 21.95
CA PHE A 27 -1.96 -0.21 22.05
C PHE A 27 -2.57 -0.55 20.69
N VAL A 28 -3.06 -1.78 20.54
CA VAL A 28 -3.79 -2.21 19.35
C VAL A 28 -5.27 -1.77 19.44
N ASN A 29 -5.95 -1.65 18.27
CA ASN A 29 -7.32 -1.13 18.19
C ASN A 29 -7.49 0.29 18.77
N HIS A 30 -6.43 1.09 18.69
CA HIS A 30 -6.46 2.49 19.09
C HIS A 30 -6.06 3.36 17.89
N GLU A 31 -6.81 4.42 17.65
CA GLU A 31 -6.59 5.38 16.57
C GLU A 31 -6.35 6.76 17.15
N VAL A 32 -5.25 7.41 16.74
CA VAL A 32 -5.04 8.84 17.00
C VAL A 32 -5.88 9.62 16.00
N THR A 33 -6.87 10.37 16.50
CA THR A 33 -7.82 11.12 15.69
C THR A 33 -7.46 12.59 15.57
N ARG A 34 -6.66 13.12 16.50
CA ARG A 34 -6.25 14.53 16.52
C ARG A 34 -4.92 14.72 17.22
N ILE A 35 -4.16 15.71 16.77
CA ILE A 35 -2.93 16.19 17.42
C ILE A 35 -3.10 17.65 17.79
N ASP A 36 -2.88 18.01 19.05
CA ASP A 36 -2.75 19.39 19.53
C ASP A 36 -1.29 19.67 19.86
N LYS A 37 -0.62 20.38 18.95
CA LYS A 37 0.81 20.70 19.09
C LYS A 37 1.09 21.71 20.19
N VAL A 38 0.14 22.61 20.47
CA VAL A 38 0.29 23.66 21.49
C VAL A 38 0.27 23.08 22.88
N ASN A 39 -0.69 22.19 23.14
CA ASN A 39 -0.85 21.53 24.43
C ASN A 39 -0.05 20.24 24.55
N LYS A 40 0.64 19.80 23.48
CA LYS A 40 1.37 18.53 23.38
C LYS A 40 0.48 17.34 23.77
N THR A 41 -0.69 17.25 23.15
CA THR A 41 -1.64 16.15 23.39
C THR A 41 -2.06 15.49 22.09
N VAL A 42 -2.46 14.22 22.20
CA VAL A 42 -3.12 13.46 21.15
C VAL A 42 -4.47 12.96 21.65
N GLU A 43 -5.47 13.01 20.78
CA GLU A 43 -6.76 12.38 21.01
C GLU A 43 -6.71 10.95 20.48
N VAL A 44 -6.99 10.00 21.35
CA VAL A 44 -6.91 8.57 21.07
C VAL A 44 -8.27 7.93 21.24
N LYS A 45 -8.79 7.32 20.17
CA LYS A 45 -10.04 6.58 20.15
C LYS A 45 -9.78 5.09 20.26
N ASP A 46 -10.41 4.42 21.24
CA ASP A 46 -10.48 2.96 21.29
C ASP A 46 -11.53 2.49 20.25
N LEU A 47 -11.10 1.70 19.27
CA LEU A 47 -11.96 1.23 18.20
C LEU A 47 -12.91 0.11 18.61
N ARG A 48 -12.75 -0.46 19.82
CA ARG A 48 -13.59 -1.54 20.34
C ARG A 48 -14.90 -1.03 20.92
N ASP A 49 -14.87 0.11 21.61
CA ASP A 49 -16.02 0.69 22.31
C ASP A 49 -16.30 2.17 21.93
N GLY A 50 -15.42 2.77 21.13
CA GLY A 50 -15.54 4.16 20.70
C GLY A 50 -15.16 5.20 21.73
N THR A 51 -14.63 4.81 22.89
CA THR A 51 -14.18 5.75 23.91
C THR A 51 -13.00 6.59 23.41
N VAL A 52 -12.99 7.86 23.80
CA VAL A 52 -11.95 8.82 23.43
C VAL A 52 -11.22 9.29 24.67
N LYS A 53 -9.89 9.29 24.59
CA LYS A 53 -9.00 9.77 25.66
C LYS A 53 -8.01 10.79 25.11
N ILE A 54 -7.50 11.64 25.97
CA ILE A 54 -6.42 12.58 25.67
C ILE A 54 -5.17 12.09 26.36
N ASP A 55 -4.11 11.86 25.58
CA ASP A 55 -2.77 11.52 26.06
C ASP A 55 -1.81 12.68 25.84
N HIS A 56 -0.87 12.86 26.78
CA HIS A 56 0.18 13.87 26.69
C HIS A 56 1.48 13.25 26.17
N TYR A 57 2.27 14.05 25.44
CA TYR A 57 3.58 13.63 24.99
C TYR A 57 4.65 14.69 25.25
N ASP A 58 5.85 14.28 25.54
CA ASP A 58 7.06 15.13 25.51
C ASP A 58 7.61 15.24 24.10
N ARG A 59 7.62 14.11 23.40
CA ARG A 59 8.02 13.99 21.98
C ARG A 59 7.04 13.11 21.24
N LEU A 60 6.69 13.50 20.01
CA LEU A 60 5.77 12.79 19.15
C LEU A 60 6.51 12.24 17.93
N ILE A 61 6.32 10.97 17.61
CA ILE A 61 6.82 10.35 16.39
C ILE A 61 5.64 9.85 15.57
N LEU A 62 5.51 10.32 14.35
CA LEU A 62 4.46 9.95 13.39
C LEU A 62 4.99 8.89 12.43
N CYS A 63 4.38 7.71 12.43
CA CYS A 63 4.68 6.62 11.50
C CYS A 63 3.42 6.09 10.81
N PRO A 64 2.59 6.95 10.18
CA PRO A 64 1.29 6.53 9.65
C PRO A 64 1.39 5.71 8.37
N GLY A 65 2.59 5.62 7.77
CA GLY A 65 2.82 4.89 6.53
C GLY A 65 2.15 5.52 5.31
N ALA A 66 1.70 4.67 4.40
CA ALA A 66 1.03 5.08 3.16
C ALA A 66 -0.26 4.28 2.95
N ALA A 67 -1.20 4.85 2.23
CA ALA A 67 -2.46 4.22 1.83
C ALA A 67 -2.43 3.85 0.34
N SER A 68 -3.00 2.71 -0.01
CA SER A 68 -3.12 2.28 -1.42
C SER A 68 -3.98 3.25 -2.22
N ILE A 69 -3.55 3.54 -3.44
CA ILE A 69 -4.35 4.26 -4.43
C ILE A 69 -5.33 3.26 -5.03
N LYS A 70 -6.60 3.67 -5.19
CA LYS A 70 -7.67 2.80 -5.68
C LYS A 70 -8.39 3.43 -6.86
N VAL A 71 -8.69 2.63 -7.87
CA VAL A 71 -9.59 3.00 -8.99
C VAL A 71 -11.04 2.67 -8.60
N ALA A 72 -11.24 1.57 -7.86
CA ALA A 72 -12.55 1.12 -7.41
C ALA A 72 -12.49 0.63 -5.96
N PRO A 73 -13.64 0.51 -5.27
CA PRO A 73 -13.73 -0.15 -3.96
C PRO A 73 -13.20 -1.59 -4.02
N GLU A 74 -12.45 -1.98 -2.98
CA GLU A 74 -11.90 -3.33 -2.85
C GLU A 74 -12.95 -4.26 -2.22
N GLU A 75 -13.92 -4.66 -3.00
CA GLU A 75 -15.01 -5.55 -2.61
C GLU A 75 -15.33 -6.57 -3.71
N GLY A 76 -16.05 -7.62 -3.38
CA GLY A 76 -16.45 -8.64 -4.33
C GLY A 76 -15.24 -9.29 -5.01
N ARG A 77 -15.07 -9.00 -6.30
CA ARG A 77 -14.01 -9.53 -7.18
C ARG A 77 -12.81 -8.59 -7.34
N VAL A 78 -12.86 -7.41 -6.71
CA VAL A 78 -11.78 -6.40 -6.74
C VAL A 78 -10.99 -6.46 -5.45
N PHE A 79 -9.69 -6.59 -5.57
CA PHE A 79 -8.74 -6.74 -4.47
C PHE A 79 -7.65 -5.68 -4.51
N GLY A 80 -7.13 -5.34 -3.35
CA GLY A 80 -5.81 -4.76 -3.15
C GLY A 80 -4.97 -5.74 -2.33
N LEU A 81 -3.70 -5.41 -2.13
CA LEU A 81 -2.81 -6.19 -1.27
C LEU A 81 -1.92 -5.22 -0.48
N ARG A 82 -2.30 -4.93 0.76
CA ARG A 82 -1.57 -4.03 1.64
C ARG A 82 -1.25 -4.66 2.99
N ASN A 83 -2.15 -5.46 3.53
CA ASN A 83 -2.06 -6.09 4.84
C ASN A 83 -2.42 -7.58 4.78
N ILE A 84 -2.35 -8.25 5.93
CA ILE A 84 -2.63 -9.69 6.03
C ILE A 84 -4.11 -9.97 5.73
N GLU A 85 -5.01 -9.09 6.16
CA GLU A 85 -6.45 -9.21 5.94
C GLU A 85 -6.81 -9.17 4.45
N ASP A 86 -6.12 -8.34 3.67
CA ASP A 86 -6.28 -8.31 2.21
C ASP A 86 -5.85 -9.63 1.58
N ALA A 87 -4.72 -10.18 2.04
CA ALA A 87 -4.23 -11.48 1.57
C ALA A 87 -5.19 -12.61 1.95
N ASP A 88 -5.71 -12.62 3.19
CA ASP A 88 -6.70 -13.61 3.66
C ASP A 88 -7.97 -13.56 2.80
N ARG A 89 -8.48 -12.35 2.52
CA ARG A 89 -9.67 -12.14 1.68
C ARG A 89 -9.46 -12.66 0.25
N MET A 90 -8.32 -12.33 -0.34
CA MET A 90 -7.97 -12.79 -1.69
C MET A 90 -7.79 -14.31 -1.74
N LEU A 91 -7.12 -14.91 -0.77
CA LEU A 91 -6.94 -16.36 -0.69
C LEU A 91 -8.28 -17.08 -0.53
N SER A 92 -9.15 -16.61 0.36
CA SER A 92 -10.49 -17.19 0.56
C SER A 92 -11.32 -17.13 -0.73
N PHE A 93 -11.20 -16.04 -1.51
CA PHE A 93 -11.85 -15.93 -2.81
C PHE A 93 -11.29 -16.96 -3.80
N ILE A 94 -9.98 -17.07 -3.92
CA ILE A 94 -9.32 -18.01 -4.84
C ILE A 94 -9.72 -19.45 -4.51
N GLU A 95 -9.74 -19.84 -3.23
CA GLU A 95 -10.09 -21.18 -2.79
C GLU A 95 -11.56 -21.52 -3.02
N SER A 96 -12.46 -20.56 -2.76
CA SER A 96 -13.91 -20.77 -2.87
C SER A 96 -14.44 -20.64 -4.29
N LYS A 97 -13.94 -19.69 -5.07
CA LYS A 97 -14.43 -19.36 -6.42
C LYS A 97 -13.60 -19.98 -7.54
N ARG A 98 -12.36 -20.40 -7.26
CA ARG A 98 -11.43 -21.02 -8.23
C ARG A 98 -11.35 -20.23 -9.54
N PRO A 99 -10.97 -18.95 -9.50
CA PRO A 99 -10.90 -18.12 -10.69
C PRO A 99 -9.91 -18.72 -11.71
N HIS A 100 -10.27 -18.67 -12.99
CA HIS A 100 -9.39 -19.08 -14.09
C HIS A 100 -8.57 -17.94 -14.62
N SER A 101 -9.05 -16.71 -14.48
CA SER A 101 -8.43 -15.50 -15.02
C SER A 101 -8.37 -14.37 -13.99
N ALA A 102 -7.31 -13.56 -14.10
CA ALA A 102 -7.11 -12.38 -13.26
C ALA A 102 -6.55 -11.21 -14.07
N ILE A 103 -6.95 -10.01 -13.72
CA ILE A 103 -6.30 -8.77 -14.16
C ILE A 103 -5.52 -8.21 -12.98
N VAL A 104 -4.26 -7.85 -13.20
CA VAL A 104 -3.45 -7.07 -12.26
C VAL A 104 -3.24 -5.68 -12.85
N VAL A 105 -3.66 -4.65 -12.13
CA VAL A 105 -3.52 -3.25 -12.53
C VAL A 105 -2.38 -2.62 -11.74
N GLY A 106 -1.32 -2.21 -12.44
CA GLY A 106 -0.09 -1.66 -11.87
C GLY A 106 1.08 -2.65 -11.93
N GLY A 107 2.12 -2.27 -12.69
CA GLY A 107 3.34 -3.05 -12.93
C GLY A 107 4.49 -2.71 -11.98
N GLY A 108 4.20 -2.22 -10.76
CA GLY A 108 5.19 -2.05 -9.69
C GLY A 108 5.50 -3.37 -8.98
N PHE A 109 6.37 -3.34 -7.95
CA PHE A 109 6.81 -4.53 -7.22
C PHE A 109 5.66 -5.38 -6.69
N ILE A 110 4.68 -4.77 -6.01
CA ILE A 110 3.52 -5.50 -5.45
C ILE A 110 2.70 -6.16 -6.55
N GLY A 111 2.48 -5.45 -7.68
CA GLY A 111 1.75 -6.00 -8.81
C GLY A 111 2.44 -7.19 -9.43
N LEU A 112 3.75 -7.11 -9.62
CA LEU A 112 4.53 -8.21 -10.21
C LEU A 112 4.61 -9.43 -9.29
N GLU A 113 4.84 -9.24 -7.98
CA GLU A 113 4.81 -10.35 -7.02
C GLU A 113 3.43 -11.00 -6.92
N THR A 114 2.36 -10.19 -6.96
CA THR A 114 0.98 -10.71 -6.97
C THR A 114 0.72 -11.52 -8.22
N LEU A 115 1.07 -10.98 -9.38
CA LEU A 115 0.93 -11.62 -10.69
C LEU A 115 1.65 -12.97 -10.73
N GLU A 116 2.91 -13.03 -10.30
CA GLU A 116 3.69 -14.27 -10.24
C GLU A 116 3.00 -15.32 -9.37
N ASN A 117 2.55 -14.93 -8.17
CA ASN A 117 1.86 -15.84 -7.26
C ASN A 117 0.51 -16.33 -7.79
N LEU A 118 -0.21 -15.53 -8.56
CA LEU A 118 -1.46 -15.95 -9.23
C LEU A 118 -1.14 -16.93 -10.38
N ALA A 119 -0.14 -16.62 -11.21
CA ALA A 119 0.30 -17.48 -12.31
C ALA A 119 0.80 -18.84 -11.80
N MET A 120 1.57 -18.88 -10.71
CA MET A 120 2.02 -20.13 -10.07
C MET A 120 0.86 -20.99 -9.56
N ARG A 121 -0.32 -20.42 -9.35
CA ARG A 121 -1.57 -21.15 -9.01
C ARG A 121 -2.35 -21.60 -10.22
N GLY A 122 -1.84 -21.37 -11.44
CA GLY A 122 -2.49 -21.75 -12.70
C GLY A 122 -3.58 -20.79 -13.15
N ILE A 123 -3.62 -19.58 -12.60
CA ILE A 123 -4.55 -18.53 -13.02
C ILE A 123 -3.93 -17.80 -14.21
N GLU A 124 -4.70 -17.61 -15.29
CA GLU A 124 -4.27 -16.82 -16.45
C GLU A 124 -4.26 -15.33 -16.07
N VAL A 125 -3.10 -14.68 -16.17
CA VAL A 125 -2.96 -13.29 -15.69
C VAL A 125 -2.69 -12.32 -16.84
N THR A 126 -3.44 -11.22 -16.85
CA THR A 126 -3.17 -10.04 -17.67
C THR A 126 -2.69 -8.90 -16.76
N LEU A 127 -1.50 -8.36 -17.04
CA LEU A 127 -0.98 -7.15 -16.40
C LEU A 127 -1.34 -5.93 -17.23
N ILE A 128 -1.85 -4.89 -16.57
CA ILE A 128 -2.10 -3.56 -17.16
C ILE A 128 -1.24 -2.55 -16.42
N GLU A 129 -0.36 -1.84 -17.15
CA GLU A 129 0.50 -0.78 -16.62
C GLU A 129 0.29 0.52 -17.41
N GLY A 130 0.07 1.62 -16.68
CA GLY A 130 -0.16 2.94 -17.27
C GLY A 130 1.10 3.60 -17.83
N SER A 131 2.27 3.22 -17.36
CA SER A 131 3.57 3.68 -17.86
C SER A 131 3.99 2.91 -19.08
N ASN A 132 5.00 3.43 -19.81
CA ASN A 132 5.51 2.78 -21.03
C ASN A 132 6.23 1.46 -20.79
N HIS A 133 6.61 1.17 -19.55
CA HIS A 133 7.23 -0.08 -19.11
C HIS A 133 6.82 -0.40 -17.68
N ILE A 134 6.99 -1.66 -17.28
CA ILE A 134 6.82 -2.11 -15.89
C ILE A 134 7.93 -1.53 -15.02
N LEU A 135 7.77 -1.61 -13.68
CA LEU A 135 8.76 -1.09 -12.72
C LEU A 135 9.18 0.35 -13.05
N PRO A 136 8.26 1.33 -13.02
CA PRO A 136 8.51 2.70 -13.48
C PRO A 136 9.64 3.43 -12.72
N ASN A 137 10.14 2.84 -11.63
CA ASN A 137 11.27 3.33 -10.85
C ASN A 137 12.64 2.86 -11.42
N LEU A 138 12.65 1.97 -12.41
CA LEU A 138 13.85 1.51 -13.10
C LEU A 138 13.97 2.19 -14.45
N ASP A 139 15.19 2.20 -15.00
CA ASP A 139 15.41 2.58 -16.38
C ASP A 139 14.77 1.57 -17.33
N GLU A 140 14.31 2.02 -18.47
CA GLU A 140 13.52 1.20 -19.41
C GLU A 140 14.26 -0.05 -19.89
N ASP A 141 15.57 0.03 -20.13
CA ASP A 141 16.39 -1.11 -20.55
C ASP A 141 16.45 -2.19 -19.47
N MET A 142 16.52 -1.80 -18.19
CA MET A 142 16.47 -2.72 -17.05
C MET A 142 15.08 -3.34 -16.88
N ALA A 143 14.02 -2.55 -17.07
CA ALA A 143 12.64 -3.01 -16.96
C ALA A 143 12.23 -4.01 -18.06
N ARG A 144 12.84 -3.91 -19.26
CA ARG A 144 12.59 -4.83 -20.38
C ARG A 144 13.00 -6.27 -20.10
N ILE A 145 13.98 -6.50 -19.22
CA ILE A 145 14.46 -7.85 -18.89
C ILE A 145 13.36 -8.66 -18.18
N PRO A 146 12.83 -8.25 -17.02
CA PRO A 146 11.73 -8.97 -16.37
C PRO A 146 10.46 -8.99 -17.21
N GLU A 147 10.15 -7.95 -17.97
CA GLU A 147 9.01 -7.95 -18.88
C GLU A 147 9.12 -9.04 -19.95
N GLY A 148 10.30 -9.22 -20.55
CA GLY A 148 10.57 -10.28 -21.51
C GLY A 148 10.38 -11.67 -20.91
N ILE A 149 10.86 -11.90 -19.69
CA ILE A 149 10.69 -13.17 -18.97
C ILE A 149 9.20 -13.46 -18.72
N MET A 150 8.42 -12.47 -18.29
CA MET A 150 6.98 -12.63 -18.05
C MET A 150 6.23 -12.99 -19.34
N ARG A 151 6.51 -12.28 -20.45
CA ARG A 151 5.90 -12.57 -21.75
C ARG A 151 6.25 -13.97 -22.25
N GLN A 152 7.49 -14.42 -22.10
CA GLN A 152 7.92 -15.80 -22.40
C GLN A 152 7.22 -16.83 -21.51
N GLY A 153 6.93 -16.47 -20.25
CA GLY A 153 6.15 -17.28 -19.32
C GLY A 153 4.64 -17.31 -19.61
N GLY A 154 4.18 -16.69 -20.71
CA GLY A 154 2.78 -16.67 -21.14
C GLY A 154 1.92 -15.59 -20.49
N ILE A 155 2.51 -14.66 -19.75
CA ILE A 155 1.78 -13.54 -19.15
C ILE A 155 1.50 -12.47 -20.20
N LYS A 156 0.26 -12.05 -20.31
CA LYS A 156 -0.14 -10.92 -21.15
C LYS A 156 0.19 -9.60 -20.43
N VAL A 157 1.13 -8.83 -21.00
CA VAL A 157 1.56 -7.54 -20.44
C VAL A 157 1.14 -6.41 -21.37
N LEU A 158 0.35 -5.46 -20.85
CA LEU A 158 -0.14 -4.27 -21.55
C LEU A 158 0.45 -3.04 -20.86
N THR A 159 1.44 -2.41 -21.49
CA THR A 159 2.07 -1.17 -21.05
C THR A 159 1.53 0.03 -21.81
N GLY A 160 1.59 1.24 -21.24
CA GLY A 160 1.01 2.45 -21.81
C GLY A 160 -0.52 2.45 -21.81
N VAL A 161 -1.16 1.56 -21.03
CA VAL A 161 -2.60 1.37 -21.00
C VAL A 161 -3.15 1.79 -19.64
N ARG A 162 -4.13 2.68 -19.63
CA ARG A 162 -4.74 3.17 -18.39
C ARG A 162 -6.11 2.56 -18.15
N VAL A 163 -6.33 2.09 -16.94
CA VAL A 163 -7.66 1.71 -16.44
C VAL A 163 -8.35 2.97 -15.95
N ARG A 164 -9.50 3.28 -16.52
CA ARG A 164 -10.30 4.47 -16.19
C ARG A 164 -11.37 4.16 -15.16
N GLU A 165 -11.96 2.97 -15.26
CA GLU A 165 -13.03 2.49 -14.42
C GLU A 165 -12.94 0.98 -14.27
N ILE A 166 -13.42 0.47 -13.16
CA ILE A 166 -13.59 -0.96 -12.88
C ILE A 166 -15.05 -1.19 -12.53
N SER A 167 -15.71 -2.09 -13.23
CA SER A 167 -17.08 -2.51 -12.94
C SER A 167 -17.15 -4.00 -12.66
N GLN A 168 -18.18 -4.43 -11.92
CA GLN A 168 -18.42 -5.83 -11.59
C GLN A 168 -19.84 -6.19 -12.02
N GLY A 169 -20.01 -7.38 -12.58
CA GLY A 169 -21.33 -7.89 -12.97
C GLY A 169 -21.32 -9.39 -13.14
N GLY A 170 -22.32 -10.06 -12.55
CA GLY A 170 -22.41 -11.53 -12.58
C GLY A 170 -21.17 -12.18 -11.94
N ASP A 171 -20.53 -13.04 -12.72
CA ASP A 171 -19.34 -13.79 -12.28
C ASP A 171 -18.01 -13.22 -12.80
N SER A 172 -17.97 -11.95 -13.17
CA SER A 172 -16.80 -11.30 -13.73
C SER A 172 -16.56 -9.88 -13.22
N VAL A 173 -15.35 -9.39 -13.45
CA VAL A 173 -14.96 -7.99 -13.28
C VAL A 173 -14.42 -7.46 -14.60
N THR A 174 -14.75 -6.22 -14.93
CA THR A 174 -14.33 -5.55 -16.16
C THR A 174 -13.45 -4.36 -15.84
N ALA A 175 -12.28 -4.30 -16.44
CA ALA A 175 -11.42 -3.13 -16.48
C ALA A 175 -11.68 -2.35 -17.77
N HIS A 176 -12.23 -1.15 -17.67
CA HIS A 176 -12.46 -0.24 -18.79
C HIS A 176 -11.17 0.54 -19.07
N THR A 177 -10.57 0.30 -20.24
CA THR A 177 -9.26 0.87 -20.60
C THR A 177 -9.31 1.73 -21.84
N ASP A 178 -8.20 2.41 -22.14
CA ASP A 178 -8.02 3.19 -23.38
C ASP A 178 -8.03 2.31 -24.64
N LEU A 179 -7.76 1.01 -24.50
CA LEU A 179 -7.75 0.03 -25.59
C LEU A 179 -9.04 -0.81 -25.68
N GLY A 180 -10.05 -0.49 -24.85
CA GLY A 180 -11.29 -1.24 -24.73
C GLY A 180 -11.38 -2.01 -23.42
N ASP A 181 -12.43 -2.80 -23.29
CA ASP A 181 -12.77 -3.51 -22.09
C ASP A 181 -12.03 -4.84 -21.97
N LEU A 182 -11.49 -5.11 -20.79
CA LEU A 182 -10.88 -6.39 -20.45
C LEU A 182 -11.65 -7.02 -19.30
N GLN A 183 -12.01 -8.27 -19.44
CA GLN A 183 -12.80 -9.01 -18.47
C GLN A 183 -12.01 -10.16 -17.87
N ALA A 184 -12.21 -10.41 -16.56
CA ALA A 184 -11.62 -11.53 -15.84
C ALA A 184 -12.52 -11.97 -14.67
N ASP A 185 -12.15 -13.09 -14.02
CA ASP A 185 -12.86 -13.59 -12.84
C ASP A 185 -12.53 -12.79 -11.57
N MET A 186 -11.35 -12.19 -11.52
CA MET A 186 -10.91 -11.31 -10.42
C MET A 186 -9.97 -10.22 -10.92
N LEU A 187 -9.85 -9.15 -10.14
CA LEU A 187 -8.93 -8.04 -10.42
C LEU A 187 -8.21 -7.62 -9.15
N VAL A 188 -6.89 -7.41 -9.27
CA VAL A 188 -6.05 -6.85 -8.21
C VAL A 188 -5.54 -5.49 -8.66
N GLN A 189 -5.79 -4.46 -7.85
CA GLN A 189 -5.27 -3.12 -8.09
C GLN A 189 -4.05 -2.85 -7.21
N SER A 190 -2.94 -2.49 -7.83
CA SER A 190 -1.63 -2.20 -7.20
C SER A 190 -0.96 -0.99 -7.85
N ILE A 191 -1.74 0.08 -8.05
CA ILE A 191 -1.34 1.29 -8.79
C ILE A 191 -0.52 2.29 -7.97
N GLY A 192 0.07 1.82 -6.86
CA GLY A 192 0.91 2.59 -5.97
C GLY A 192 0.22 3.04 -4.70
N VAL A 193 0.94 3.85 -3.93
CA VAL A 193 0.53 4.33 -2.62
C VAL A 193 0.68 5.84 -2.52
N ARG A 194 -0.04 6.45 -1.57
CA ARG A 194 0.12 7.85 -1.20
C ARG A 194 0.37 7.97 0.30
N PRO A 195 1.15 8.97 0.76
CA PRO A 195 1.39 9.21 2.17
C PRO A 195 0.09 9.32 2.97
N ALA A 196 0.00 8.62 4.11
CA ALA A 196 -1.14 8.70 5.02
C ALA A 196 -0.96 9.90 5.98
N SER A 197 -0.93 11.11 5.45
CA SER A 197 -0.54 12.33 6.16
C SER A 197 -1.70 13.21 6.65
N THR A 198 -2.93 12.75 6.55
CA THR A 198 -4.12 13.53 6.93
C THR A 198 -4.00 14.10 8.34
N LEU A 199 -3.63 13.26 9.32
CA LEU A 199 -3.48 13.68 10.72
C LEU A 199 -2.43 14.80 10.89
N ALA A 200 -1.30 14.71 10.18
CA ALA A 200 -0.27 15.74 10.18
C ALA A 200 -0.74 17.03 9.49
N LYS A 201 -1.47 16.92 8.39
CA LYS A 201 -2.06 18.04 7.67
C LYS A 201 -3.08 18.79 8.53
N ASP A 202 -3.96 18.07 9.22
CA ASP A 202 -4.98 18.64 10.10
C ASP A 202 -4.35 19.34 11.32
N ALA A 203 -3.18 18.86 11.75
CA ALA A 203 -2.36 19.52 12.76
C ALA A 203 -1.50 20.68 12.21
N LEU A 204 -1.70 21.10 10.96
CA LEU A 204 -0.96 22.19 10.30
C LEU A 204 0.57 21.97 10.28
N MET A 205 1.01 20.74 10.09
CA MET A 205 2.41 20.40 9.85
C MET A 205 2.81 20.66 8.39
N GLY A 206 4.11 20.79 8.13
CA GLY A 206 4.62 20.99 6.78
C GLY A 206 4.37 19.77 5.88
N ILE A 207 3.58 19.93 4.82
CA ILE A 207 3.23 18.90 3.85
C ILE A 207 3.73 19.30 2.46
N GLU A 208 4.29 18.36 1.71
CA GLU A 208 4.64 18.53 0.30
C GLU A 208 3.39 18.51 -0.59
N GLU A 209 3.53 19.01 -1.83
CA GLU A 209 2.45 19.02 -2.82
C GLU A 209 1.85 17.62 -3.06
N LYS A 210 2.70 16.59 -3.08
CA LYS A 210 2.29 15.18 -3.25
C LYS A 210 1.79 14.51 -1.96
N GLY A 211 1.69 15.27 -0.86
CA GLY A 211 1.08 14.84 0.38
C GLY A 211 2.03 14.25 1.42
N SER A 212 3.33 14.13 1.17
CA SER A 212 4.29 13.65 2.17
C SER A 212 4.60 14.68 3.24
N ILE A 213 4.84 14.23 4.47
CA ILE A 213 5.24 15.07 5.60
C ILE A 213 6.69 15.52 5.39
N LYS A 214 6.92 16.83 5.43
CA LYS A 214 8.28 17.41 5.33
C LYS A 214 9.06 17.12 6.59
N VAL A 215 10.21 16.48 6.47
CA VAL A 215 11.15 16.28 7.58
C VAL A 215 12.54 16.79 7.19
N ASP A 216 13.35 17.13 8.17
CA ASP A 216 14.77 17.42 7.98
C ASP A 216 15.61 16.14 7.93
N TYR A 217 16.96 16.28 7.97
CA TYR A 217 17.88 15.14 8.00
C TYR A 217 17.82 14.33 9.30
N LEU A 218 17.28 14.90 10.39
CA LEU A 218 17.07 14.24 11.68
C LEU A 218 15.66 13.68 11.82
N GLN A 219 14.87 13.69 10.73
CA GLN A 219 13.46 13.28 10.70
C GLN A 219 12.55 14.19 11.55
N GLU A 220 13.01 15.40 11.89
CA GLU A 220 12.23 16.38 12.62
C GLU A 220 11.29 17.14 11.66
N VAL A 221 10.00 17.23 12.03
CA VAL A 221 8.98 18.02 11.34
C VAL A 221 9.00 19.44 11.90
N GLU A 222 8.96 19.53 13.21
CA GLU A 222 9.06 20.73 14.03
C GLU A 222 9.51 20.31 15.43
N LYS A 223 9.81 21.29 16.31
CA LYS A 223 10.36 21.01 17.64
C LYS A 223 9.57 19.94 18.40
N ASP A 224 10.25 18.89 18.81
CA ASP A 224 9.72 17.73 19.55
C ASP A 224 8.72 16.86 18.75
N VAL A 225 8.58 17.08 17.42
CA VAL A 225 7.72 16.29 16.55
C VAL A 225 8.54 15.74 15.37
N TYR A 226 8.49 14.44 15.21
CA TYR A 226 9.23 13.68 14.21
C TYR A 226 8.27 12.89 13.32
N ALA A 227 8.71 12.55 12.11
CA ALA A 227 7.95 11.63 11.25
C ALA A 227 8.89 10.69 10.50
N LEU A 228 8.46 9.43 10.32
CA LEU A 228 9.27 8.36 9.76
C LEU A 228 8.48 7.51 8.75
N GLY A 229 9.22 6.83 7.87
CA GLY A 229 8.69 5.83 6.93
C GLY A 229 7.96 6.42 5.72
N ASP A 230 7.05 5.65 5.15
CA ASP A 230 6.37 5.93 3.87
C ASP A 230 5.49 7.19 3.86
N ALA A 231 5.33 7.86 5.00
CA ALA A 231 4.60 9.13 5.07
C ALA A 231 5.47 10.35 4.78
N THR A 232 6.79 10.22 4.72
CA THR A 232 7.73 11.34 4.79
C THR A 232 8.45 11.65 3.48
N SER A 233 8.84 12.91 3.31
CA SER A 233 9.85 13.32 2.34
C SER A 233 10.99 14.04 3.07
N ARG A 234 12.22 13.66 2.74
CA ARG A 234 13.44 14.24 3.30
C ARG A 234 14.23 14.97 2.23
N PRO A 235 15.13 15.91 2.59
CA PRO A 235 16.10 16.43 1.64
C PRO A 235 16.92 15.28 1.04
N ASP A 236 17.08 15.32 -0.29
CA ASP A 236 17.94 14.36 -0.97
C ASP A 236 19.40 14.78 -0.79
N PHE A 237 20.28 13.81 -0.54
CA PHE A 237 21.69 14.09 -0.29
C PHE A 237 22.44 14.53 -1.56
N PHE A 238 22.00 14.09 -2.73
CA PHE A 238 22.70 14.33 -4.00
C PHE A 238 22.09 15.45 -4.84
N SER A 239 20.94 15.97 -4.44
CA SER A 239 20.25 17.05 -5.15
C SER A 239 19.63 18.04 -4.18
N ASP A 240 19.30 19.24 -4.67
CA ASP A 240 18.59 20.25 -3.88
C ASP A 240 17.10 19.95 -3.70
N ASN A 241 16.65 18.81 -4.19
CA ASN A 241 15.25 18.38 -4.14
C ASN A 241 14.95 17.60 -2.86
N ARG A 242 13.68 17.33 -2.66
CA ARG A 242 13.22 16.40 -1.62
C ARG A 242 12.85 15.06 -2.25
N ALA A 243 13.26 13.97 -1.61
CA ALA A 243 12.93 12.63 -2.04
C ALA A 243 11.77 12.07 -1.21
N TYR A 244 10.78 11.51 -1.90
CA TYR A 244 9.75 10.64 -1.36
C TYR A 244 9.99 9.24 -1.88
N VAL A 245 10.29 8.30 -0.98
CA VAL A 245 10.55 6.90 -1.32
C VAL A 245 9.67 6.04 -0.42
N ALA A 246 8.57 5.55 -0.94
CA ALA A 246 7.77 4.52 -0.29
C ALA A 246 8.41 3.15 -0.56
N LEU A 247 8.70 2.42 0.50
CA LEU A 247 9.29 1.07 0.45
C LEU A 247 8.22 -0.03 0.59
N ALA A 248 6.99 0.31 0.31
CA ALA A 248 5.87 -0.60 0.44
C ALA A 248 5.84 -1.66 -0.63
#